data_3365bf876314bc6f3a92ba673b803457
#
_entry.id   3365bf876314bc6f3a92ba673b803457
#
_cell.length_a   1.000
_cell.length_b   1.000
_cell.length_c   1.000
_cell.angle_alpha   90.00
_cell.angle_beta   90.00
_cell.angle_gamma   90.00
#
_symmetry.space_group_name_H-M   'P 1'
#
loop_
_entity.id
_entity.type
_entity.pdbx_description
1 polymer ?
#
loop_
_entity_poly.entity_id
_entity_poly.type
_entity_poly.pdbx_seq_one_letter_code
_entity_poly.pdbx_strand_id
1 'polypeptide(L)'
;MIMTKVKFCGLRRPADIEYANELKPDYIGFVFAKKSRRYVTPETAKELKTMLLPEIKACGVFVNEDIDVVLRLLDEGIIDIAQLHGSEDEAYINSLKAQTFAPIIKAFEVRSEEDVFTAESSSADMVLLDSGKGSGMVFNWQLIKGISRPYFLAGGLTPENASEAVCTLNPCALDVSSGIETDGFKDFDKMKKFIQAVRIV
;
A
#
# COMPACT_ATOMS: atom_id res chain seq x y z
N MET A 1 -21.60 5.07 -6.52
CA MET A 1 -20.60 4.75 -5.46
C MET A 1 -19.27 4.50 -6.12
N ILE A 2 -18.19 5.07 -5.58
CA ILE A 2 -16.83 4.76 -6.05
C ILE A 2 -16.47 3.40 -5.42
N MET A 3 -16.13 2.41 -6.23
CA MET A 3 -15.71 1.10 -5.73
C MET A 3 -14.37 1.22 -4.98
N THR A 4 -14.28 0.60 -3.80
CA THR A 4 -13.04 0.52 -3.05
C THR A 4 -11.99 -0.25 -3.85
N LYS A 5 -10.81 0.34 -4.03
CA LYS A 5 -9.68 -0.25 -4.76
C LYS A 5 -8.94 -1.27 -3.89
N VAL A 6 -8.17 -2.13 -4.56
CA VAL A 6 -7.35 -3.16 -3.89
C VAL A 6 -5.87 -2.96 -4.19
N LYS A 7 -5.05 -3.01 -3.15
CA LYS A 7 -3.59 -3.06 -3.24
C LYS A 7 -3.07 -4.35 -2.60
N PHE A 8 -2.32 -5.13 -3.38
CA PHE A 8 -1.56 -6.28 -2.90
C PHE A 8 -0.10 -5.87 -2.65
N CYS A 9 0.33 -5.80 -1.39
CA CYS A 9 1.62 -5.26 -1.00
C CYS A 9 2.66 -6.36 -0.70
N GLY A 10 3.91 -6.12 -1.12
CA GLY A 10 5.04 -7.01 -0.84
C GLY A 10 5.13 -8.20 -1.78
N LEU A 11 4.84 -7.99 -3.07
CA LEU A 11 5.09 -8.96 -4.14
C LEU A 11 6.59 -9.01 -4.44
N ARG A 12 7.15 -10.22 -4.64
CA ARG A 12 8.59 -10.39 -4.81
C ARG A 12 9.02 -11.55 -5.70
N ARG A 13 8.06 -12.31 -6.25
CA ARG A 13 8.31 -13.47 -7.12
C ARG A 13 7.55 -13.32 -8.44
N PRO A 14 8.02 -13.92 -9.53
CA PRO A 14 7.26 -14.00 -10.78
C PRO A 14 5.82 -14.51 -10.58
N ALA A 15 5.64 -15.58 -9.80
CA ALA A 15 4.31 -16.12 -9.50
C ALA A 15 3.39 -15.11 -8.81
N ASP A 16 3.93 -14.21 -7.96
CA ASP A 16 3.12 -13.17 -7.32
C ASP A 16 2.56 -12.18 -8.36
N ILE A 17 3.33 -11.90 -9.43
CA ILE A 17 2.89 -11.05 -10.54
C ILE A 17 1.87 -11.77 -11.43
N GLU A 18 2.06 -13.06 -11.69
CA GLU A 18 1.07 -13.88 -12.43
C GLU A 18 -0.28 -13.86 -11.69
N TYR A 19 -0.27 -14.03 -10.36
CA TYR A 19 -1.47 -13.94 -9.53
C TYR A 19 -2.12 -12.55 -9.61
N ALA A 20 -1.32 -11.49 -9.54
CA ALA A 20 -1.83 -10.13 -9.66
C ALA A 20 -2.43 -9.88 -11.05
N ASN A 21 -1.79 -10.35 -12.11
CA ASN A 21 -2.30 -10.20 -13.48
C ASN A 21 -3.63 -10.93 -13.70
N GLU A 22 -3.81 -12.11 -13.10
CA GLU A 22 -5.08 -12.84 -13.17
C GLU A 22 -6.19 -12.16 -12.37
N LEU A 23 -5.87 -11.69 -11.15
CA LEU A 23 -6.84 -11.12 -10.21
C LEU A 23 -7.13 -9.64 -10.45
N LYS A 24 -6.23 -8.93 -11.15
CA LYS A 24 -6.33 -7.51 -11.52
C LYS A 24 -6.66 -6.58 -10.34
N PRO A 25 -5.79 -6.52 -9.30
CA PRO A 25 -5.90 -5.46 -8.32
C PRO A 25 -5.61 -4.10 -8.97
N ASP A 26 -5.98 -3.00 -8.32
CA ASP A 26 -5.66 -1.66 -8.83
C ASP A 26 -4.18 -1.33 -8.63
N TYR A 27 -3.59 -1.86 -7.55
CA TYR A 27 -2.21 -1.60 -7.16
C TYR A 27 -1.50 -2.88 -6.71
N ILE A 28 -0.18 -2.88 -6.92
CA ILE A 28 0.74 -3.79 -6.21
C ILE A 28 1.78 -2.98 -5.44
N GLY A 29 2.50 -3.62 -4.50
CA GLY A 29 3.59 -2.99 -3.75
C GLY A 29 4.89 -3.75 -3.85
N PHE A 30 5.98 -3.09 -4.25
CA PHE A 30 7.37 -3.53 -4.13
C PHE A 30 8.00 -2.89 -2.90
N VAL A 31 8.58 -3.68 -2.01
CA VAL A 31 9.14 -3.17 -0.75
C VAL A 31 10.65 -2.98 -0.88
N PHE A 32 11.12 -1.74 -0.84
CA PHE A 32 12.54 -1.38 -0.91
C PHE A 32 13.21 -1.21 0.47
N ALA A 33 12.47 -1.43 1.56
CA ALA A 33 13.02 -1.39 2.91
C ALA A 33 13.85 -2.67 3.19
N LYS A 34 15.18 -2.55 3.25
CA LYS A 34 16.15 -3.66 3.36
C LYS A 34 15.91 -4.60 4.57
N LYS A 35 15.33 -4.07 5.65
CA LYS A 35 15.00 -4.86 6.85
C LYS A 35 13.72 -5.69 6.71
N SER A 36 12.96 -5.49 5.65
CA SER A 36 11.71 -6.21 5.41
C SER A 36 12.00 -7.61 4.87
N ARG A 37 11.26 -8.61 5.36
CA ARG A 37 11.27 -9.96 4.76
C ARG A 37 10.72 -9.99 3.32
N ARG A 38 10.07 -8.89 2.89
CA ARG A 38 9.50 -8.71 1.55
C ARG A 38 10.35 -7.81 0.66
N TYR A 39 11.58 -7.53 1.09
CA TYR A 39 12.50 -6.70 0.33
C TYR A 39 12.73 -7.25 -1.07
N VAL A 40 12.75 -6.35 -2.05
CA VAL A 40 13.22 -6.62 -3.42
C VAL A 40 14.27 -5.58 -3.81
N THR A 41 15.24 -6.00 -4.62
CA THR A 41 16.19 -5.06 -5.21
C THR A 41 15.55 -4.27 -6.35
N PRO A 42 16.09 -3.09 -6.73
CA PRO A 42 15.65 -2.37 -7.91
C PRO A 42 15.64 -3.22 -9.18
N GLU A 43 16.66 -4.07 -9.37
CA GLU A 43 16.79 -4.96 -10.52
C GLU A 43 15.66 -5.99 -10.55
N THR A 44 15.40 -6.65 -9.41
CA THR A 44 14.29 -7.60 -9.29
C THR A 44 12.94 -6.91 -9.51
N ALA A 45 12.73 -5.72 -8.94
CA ALA A 45 11.49 -4.97 -9.15
C ALA A 45 11.30 -4.59 -10.62
N LYS A 46 12.38 -4.19 -11.32
CA LYS A 46 12.36 -3.88 -12.75
C LYS A 46 11.95 -5.09 -13.59
N GLU A 47 12.54 -6.27 -13.32
CA GLU A 47 12.16 -7.51 -14.00
C GLU A 47 10.67 -7.83 -13.76
N LEU A 48 10.22 -7.80 -12.51
CA LEU A 48 8.83 -8.07 -12.15
C LEU A 48 7.86 -7.05 -12.76
N LYS A 49 8.24 -5.76 -12.84
CA LYS A 49 7.43 -4.72 -13.47
C LYS A 49 7.19 -4.99 -14.96
N THR A 50 8.17 -5.56 -15.68
CA THR A 50 7.98 -5.91 -17.10
C THR A 50 6.94 -7.02 -17.33
N MET A 51 6.66 -7.84 -16.32
CA MET A 51 5.65 -8.88 -16.38
C MET A 51 4.24 -8.37 -15.98
N LEU A 52 4.17 -7.20 -15.33
CA LEU A 52 2.93 -6.66 -14.80
C LEU A 52 2.07 -6.04 -15.90
N LEU A 53 0.77 -6.32 -15.89
CA LEU A 53 -0.17 -5.66 -16.80
C LEU A 53 -0.17 -4.14 -16.59
N PRO A 54 -0.21 -3.34 -17.67
CA PRO A 54 -0.03 -1.88 -17.61
C PRO A 54 -1.14 -1.14 -16.84
N GLU A 55 -2.32 -1.73 -16.73
CA GLU A 55 -3.44 -1.20 -15.94
C GLU A 55 -3.21 -1.27 -14.42
N ILE A 56 -2.31 -2.16 -13.94
CA ILE A 56 -2.00 -2.32 -12.51
C ILE A 56 -0.84 -1.40 -12.14
N LYS A 57 -1.04 -0.52 -11.18
CA LYS A 57 -0.02 0.44 -10.75
C LYS A 57 0.91 -0.17 -9.71
N ALA A 58 2.22 0.00 -9.91
CA ALA A 58 3.24 -0.44 -8.96
C ALA A 58 3.59 0.67 -7.97
N CYS A 59 3.41 0.40 -6.66
CA CYS A 59 3.82 1.28 -5.57
C CYS A 59 5.18 0.82 -5.04
N GLY A 60 6.17 1.71 -4.99
CA GLY A 60 7.42 1.48 -4.27
C GLY A 60 7.26 1.86 -2.80
N VAL A 61 7.49 0.93 -1.88
CA VAL A 61 7.37 1.15 -0.44
C VAL A 61 8.75 1.40 0.16
N PHE A 62 8.94 2.57 0.72
CA PHE A 62 10.19 3.08 1.28
C PHE A 62 10.09 3.33 2.78
N VAL A 63 11.21 3.24 3.48
CA VAL A 63 11.33 3.58 4.91
C VAL A 63 12.59 4.42 5.08
N ASN A 64 12.45 5.73 5.19
CA ASN A 64 13.53 6.71 5.34
C ASN A 64 14.62 6.54 4.26
N GLU A 65 14.21 6.35 3.01
CA GLU A 65 15.12 6.19 1.88
C GLU A 65 15.56 7.57 1.36
N ASP A 66 16.69 7.61 0.69
CA ASP A 66 17.17 8.81 0.01
C ASP A 66 16.24 9.21 -1.14
N ILE A 67 15.95 10.51 -1.26
CA ILE A 67 15.06 11.06 -2.30
C ILE A 67 15.56 10.69 -3.70
N ASP A 68 16.86 10.74 -3.94
CA ASP A 68 17.45 10.43 -5.25
C ASP A 68 17.20 8.97 -5.66
N VAL A 69 17.17 8.05 -4.69
CA VAL A 69 16.82 6.64 -4.94
C VAL A 69 15.36 6.52 -5.35
N VAL A 70 14.45 7.21 -4.64
CA VAL A 70 13.01 7.20 -4.95
C VAL A 70 12.75 7.77 -6.34
N LEU A 71 13.35 8.93 -6.65
CA LEU A 71 13.23 9.60 -7.95
C LEU A 71 13.72 8.72 -9.09
N ARG A 72 14.88 8.09 -8.93
CA ARG A 72 15.42 7.18 -9.97
C ARG A 72 14.46 6.04 -10.27
N LEU A 73 13.84 5.41 -9.26
CA LEU A 73 12.90 4.31 -9.48
C LEU A 73 11.61 4.76 -10.19
N LEU A 74 11.17 5.99 -9.95
CA LEU A 74 10.05 6.63 -10.65
C LEU A 74 10.42 6.93 -12.10
N ASP A 75 11.57 7.60 -12.33
CA ASP A 75 12.04 8.02 -13.66
C ASP A 75 12.33 6.83 -14.57
N GLU A 76 12.85 5.72 -14.01
CA GLU A 76 13.05 4.48 -14.75
C GLU A 76 11.74 3.69 -15.00
N GLY A 77 10.60 4.15 -14.49
CA GLY A 77 9.30 3.49 -14.64
C GLY A 77 9.20 2.15 -13.91
N ILE A 78 10.07 1.88 -12.93
CA ILE A 78 10.04 0.68 -12.10
C ILE A 78 8.83 0.72 -11.16
N ILE A 79 8.50 1.93 -10.69
CA ILE A 79 7.31 2.19 -9.89
C ILE A 79 6.51 3.35 -10.51
N ASP A 80 5.22 3.37 -10.25
CA ASP A 80 4.30 4.44 -10.70
C ASP A 80 3.97 5.40 -9.54
N ILE A 81 4.14 4.96 -8.29
CA ILE A 81 3.73 5.67 -7.07
C ILE A 81 4.80 5.46 -6.00
N ALA A 82 5.17 6.51 -5.28
CA ALA A 82 6.05 6.41 -4.11
C ALA A 82 5.22 6.31 -2.82
N GLN A 83 5.40 5.25 -2.02
CA GLN A 83 4.79 5.11 -0.70
C GLN A 83 5.86 5.25 0.39
N LEU A 84 5.76 6.30 1.17
CA LEU A 84 6.64 6.64 2.28
C LEU A 84 6.07 6.02 3.57
N HIS A 85 6.75 5.02 4.10
CA HIS A 85 6.27 4.19 5.23
C HIS A 85 7.20 4.25 6.46
N GLY A 86 8.06 5.25 6.51
CA GLY A 86 8.95 5.56 7.62
C GLY A 86 8.54 6.83 8.35
N SER A 87 9.52 7.55 8.86
CA SER A 87 9.35 8.82 9.56
C SER A 87 9.60 10.05 8.67
N GLU A 88 9.46 9.88 7.33
CA GLU A 88 9.56 10.98 6.38
C GLU A 88 8.57 12.09 6.74
N ASP A 89 9.09 13.30 6.96
CA ASP A 89 8.34 14.47 7.36
C ASP A 89 7.79 15.27 6.16
N GLU A 90 7.06 16.35 6.44
CA GLU A 90 6.49 17.23 5.42
C GLU A 90 7.57 17.92 4.57
N ALA A 91 8.77 18.17 5.12
CA ALA A 91 9.88 18.72 4.35
C ALA A 91 10.37 17.72 3.29
N TYR A 92 10.49 16.45 3.65
CA TYR A 92 10.81 15.37 2.71
C TYR A 92 9.74 15.24 1.62
N ILE A 93 8.45 15.20 2.02
CA ILE A 93 7.32 15.06 1.08
C ILE A 93 7.32 16.22 0.08
N ASN A 94 7.45 17.46 0.56
CA ASN A 94 7.46 18.64 -0.28
C ASN A 94 8.68 18.69 -1.21
N SER A 95 9.86 18.25 -0.73
CA SER A 95 11.07 18.15 -1.55
C SER A 95 10.92 17.11 -2.66
N LEU A 96 10.29 15.97 -2.38
CA LEU A 96 10.01 14.95 -3.39
C LEU A 96 8.99 15.45 -4.41
N LYS A 97 7.89 16.08 -3.96
CA LYS A 97 6.84 16.66 -4.83
C LYS A 97 7.36 17.75 -5.77
N ALA A 98 8.38 18.49 -5.35
CA ALA A 98 9.00 19.52 -6.20
C ALA A 98 9.76 18.92 -7.40
N GLN A 99 10.07 17.63 -7.37
CA GLN A 99 10.92 16.96 -8.37
C GLN A 99 10.20 15.88 -9.17
N THR A 100 8.96 15.51 -8.83
CA THR A 100 8.19 14.51 -9.58
C THR A 100 6.71 14.87 -9.62
N PHE A 101 6.04 14.44 -10.70
CA PHE A 101 4.57 14.43 -10.81
C PHE A 101 3.93 13.11 -10.40
N ALA A 102 4.74 12.11 -10.03
CA ALA A 102 4.22 10.83 -9.58
C ALA A 102 3.50 10.98 -8.23
N PRO A 103 2.36 10.30 -8.03
CA PRO A 103 1.63 10.39 -6.78
C PRO A 103 2.45 9.87 -5.59
N ILE A 104 2.30 10.53 -4.45
CA ILE A 104 2.96 10.16 -3.20
C ILE A 104 1.90 9.71 -2.19
N ILE A 105 2.08 8.50 -1.64
CA ILE A 105 1.31 8.00 -0.50
C ILE A 105 2.17 8.15 0.75
N LYS A 106 1.67 8.81 1.80
CA LYS A 106 2.31 8.80 3.12
C LYS A 106 1.56 7.86 4.04
N ALA A 107 2.26 6.89 4.62
CA ALA A 107 1.71 5.98 5.61
C ALA A 107 1.85 6.55 7.02
N PHE A 108 0.78 6.42 7.80
CA PHE A 108 0.69 6.81 9.19
C PHE A 108 0.27 5.61 10.03
N GLU A 109 1.03 5.33 11.08
CA GLU A 109 0.60 4.37 12.11
C GLU A 109 -0.39 5.07 13.04
N VAL A 110 -1.62 4.57 13.07
CA VAL A 110 -2.71 5.19 13.84
C VAL A 110 -2.88 4.49 15.18
N ARG A 111 -2.58 5.21 16.24
CA ARG A 111 -2.73 4.80 17.64
C ARG A 111 -3.71 5.70 18.40
N SER A 112 -3.92 6.92 17.90
CA SER A 112 -4.71 7.98 18.53
C SER A 112 -5.44 8.83 17.48
N GLU A 113 -6.35 9.68 17.92
CA GLU A 113 -7.00 10.69 17.06
C GLU A 113 -6.02 11.74 16.56
N GLU A 114 -4.93 12.02 17.27
CA GLU A 114 -3.89 12.97 16.87
C GLU A 114 -3.13 12.44 15.63
N ASP A 115 -2.91 11.12 15.54
CA ASP A 115 -2.29 10.51 14.36
C ASP A 115 -3.19 10.69 13.12
N VAL A 116 -4.50 10.57 13.29
CA VAL A 116 -5.48 10.80 12.21
C VAL A 116 -5.48 12.27 11.78
N PHE A 117 -5.45 13.21 12.73
CA PHE A 117 -5.35 14.63 12.43
C PHE A 117 -4.05 14.96 11.67
N THR A 118 -2.94 14.34 12.07
CA THR A 118 -1.65 14.46 11.38
C THR A 118 -1.73 13.94 9.94
N ALA A 119 -2.35 12.77 9.75
CA ALA A 119 -2.57 12.20 8.42
C ALA A 119 -3.46 13.11 7.56
N GLU A 120 -4.50 13.72 8.14
CA GLU A 120 -5.41 14.63 7.43
C GLU A 120 -4.70 15.89 6.94
N SER A 121 -3.74 16.38 7.72
CA SER A 121 -2.98 17.59 7.45
C SER A 121 -1.79 17.41 6.51
N SER A 122 -1.44 16.18 6.14
CA SER A 122 -0.28 15.89 5.29
C SER A 122 -0.41 16.45 3.89
N SER A 123 0.68 16.96 3.33
CA SER A 123 0.79 17.44 1.95
C SER A 123 0.91 16.31 0.91
N ALA A 124 1.01 15.04 1.33
CA ALA A 124 1.00 13.90 0.43
C ALA A 124 -0.29 13.83 -0.40
N ASP A 125 -0.23 13.31 -1.61
CA ASP A 125 -1.40 13.22 -2.50
C ASP A 125 -2.44 12.25 -1.97
N MET A 126 -1.98 11.18 -1.32
CA MET A 126 -2.80 10.17 -0.66
C MET A 126 -2.20 9.81 0.69
N VAL A 127 -3.03 9.36 1.62
CA VAL A 127 -2.57 8.84 2.91
C VAL A 127 -2.95 7.38 3.05
N LEU A 128 -2.13 6.64 3.77
CA LEU A 128 -2.41 5.27 4.17
C LEU A 128 -2.43 5.22 5.70
N LEU A 129 -3.51 4.70 6.26
CA LEU A 129 -3.68 4.50 7.68
C LEU A 129 -3.42 3.05 8.02
N ASP A 130 -2.38 2.80 8.81
CA ASP A 130 -1.95 1.46 9.24
C ASP A 130 -2.23 1.28 10.73
N SER A 131 -2.80 0.15 11.10
CA SER A 131 -3.05 -0.21 12.52
C SER A 131 -1.79 -0.52 13.33
N GLY A 132 -0.60 -0.42 12.70
CA GLY A 132 0.68 -0.77 13.33
C GLY A 132 1.04 -2.26 13.22
N LYS A 133 2.33 -2.52 13.43
CA LYS A 133 2.95 -3.83 13.18
C LYS A 133 2.37 -4.93 14.05
N GLY A 134 1.66 -5.85 13.42
CA GLY A 134 1.69 -7.27 13.80
C GLY A 134 1.22 -7.67 15.20
N SER A 135 0.51 -6.82 15.93
CA SER A 135 0.01 -7.14 17.26
C SER A 135 -1.15 -8.15 17.26
N GLY A 136 -1.67 -8.52 16.08
CA GLY A 136 -2.87 -9.36 15.98
C GLY A 136 -4.13 -8.70 16.54
N MET A 137 -4.00 -7.49 17.08
CA MET A 137 -5.16 -6.74 17.55
C MET A 137 -5.84 -6.07 16.36
N VAL A 138 -7.13 -6.23 16.29
CA VAL A 138 -7.99 -5.52 15.35
C VAL A 138 -7.82 -4.02 15.60
N PHE A 139 -7.46 -3.31 14.53
CA PHE A 139 -7.42 -1.85 14.52
C PHE A 139 -8.71 -1.29 15.13
N ASN A 140 -8.58 -0.32 16.04
CA ASN A 140 -9.76 0.38 16.53
C ASN A 140 -10.30 1.33 15.45
N TRP A 141 -11.17 0.80 14.60
CA TRP A 141 -11.78 1.55 13.49
C TRP A 141 -12.55 2.80 13.92
N GLN A 142 -12.86 2.94 15.22
CA GLN A 142 -13.50 4.15 15.73
C GLN A 142 -12.60 5.39 15.59
N LEU A 143 -11.27 5.21 15.67
CA LEU A 143 -10.30 6.31 15.57
C LEU A 143 -10.34 7.01 14.22
N ILE A 144 -10.63 6.27 13.13
CA ILE A 144 -10.57 6.82 11.76
C ILE A 144 -11.93 7.23 11.19
N LYS A 145 -13.02 7.10 11.95
CA LYS A 145 -14.37 7.49 11.48
C LYS A 145 -14.53 8.97 11.13
N GLY A 146 -13.61 9.82 11.56
CA GLY A 146 -13.67 11.27 11.35
C GLY A 146 -12.84 11.77 10.17
N ILE A 147 -12.08 10.91 9.48
CA ILE A 147 -11.23 11.34 8.37
C ILE A 147 -12.07 11.77 7.16
N SER A 148 -11.80 12.98 6.64
CA SER A 148 -12.56 13.58 5.53
C SER A 148 -11.91 13.37 4.17
N ARG A 149 -10.59 13.13 4.12
CA ARG A 149 -9.87 12.89 2.87
C ARG A 149 -9.89 11.41 2.46
N PRO A 150 -9.77 11.11 1.14
CA PRO A 150 -9.61 9.73 0.67
C PRO A 150 -8.35 9.09 1.25
N TYR A 151 -8.45 7.85 1.73
CA TYR A 151 -7.33 7.14 2.36
C TYR A 151 -7.30 5.66 1.98
N PHE A 152 -6.10 5.08 2.04
CA PHE A 152 -5.88 3.66 2.03
C PHE A 152 -5.98 3.13 3.46
N LEU A 153 -6.65 2.02 3.66
CA LEU A 153 -6.66 1.30 4.92
C LEU A 153 -5.69 0.12 4.86
N ALA A 154 -4.80 0.01 5.84
CA ALA A 154 -3.86 -1.09 6.01
C ALA A 154 -3.88 -1.63 7.44
N GLY A 155 -3.14 -2.72 7.68
CA GLY A 155 -2.97 -3.33 8.99
C GLY A 155 -4.03 -4.38 9.34
N GLY A 156 -3.58 -5.62 9.54
CA GLY A 156 -4.42 -6.72 9.98
C GLY A 156 -5.55 -7.14 9.02
N LEU A 157 -5.55 -6.65 7.78
CA LEU A 157 -6.56 -7.01 6.80
C LEU A 157 -6.39 -8.46 6.32
N THR A 158 -7.50 -9.16 6.19
CA THR A 158 -7.61 -10.55 5.71
C THR A 158 -8.86 -10.69 4.84
N PRO A 159 -9.01 -11.80 4.08
CA PRO A 159 -10.25 -12.05 3.33
C PRO A 159 -11.51 -12.01 4.18
N GLU A 160 -11.40 -12.39 5.48
CA GLU A 160 -12.53 -12.52 6.41
C GLU A 160 -13.05 -11.17 6.90
N ASN A 161 -12.19 -10.12 6.99
CA ASN A 161 -12.59 -8.81 7.50
C ASN A 161 -12.65 -7.72 6.42
N ALA A 162 -12.26 -8.03 5.18
CA ALA A 162 -12.18 -7.05 4.09
C ALA A 162 -13.53 -6.39 3.77
N SER A 163 -14.60 -7.18 3.66
CA SER A 163 -15.95 -6.68 3.39
C SER A 163 -16.47 -5.78 4.50
N GLU A 164 -16.26 -6.15 5.78
CA GLU A 164 -16.62 -5.34 6.94
C GLU A 164 -15.86 -4.00 6.93
N ALA A 165 -14.54 -4.04 6.59
CA ALA A 165 -13.72 -2.83 6.48
C ALA A 165 -14.29 -1.85 5.44
N VAL A 166 -14.67 -2.36 4.26
CA VAL A 166 -15.29 -1.53 3.21
C VAL A 166 -16.61 -0.94 3.70
N CYS A 167 -17.53 -1.76 4.20
CA CYS A 167 -18.87 -1.31 4.62
C CYS A 167 -18.83 -0.30 5.77
N THR A 168 -17.90 -0.48 6.71
CA THR A 168 -17.85 0.33 7.94
C THR A 168 -17.09 1.64 7.75
N LEU A 169 -16.03 1.63 6.93
CA LEU A 169 -15.05 2.71 6.87
C LEU A 169 -15.00 3.42 5.52
N ASN A 170 -15.54 2.78 4.48
CA ASN A 170 -15.57 3.32 3.13
C ASN A 170 -14.21 3.89 2.65
N PRO A 171 -13.08 3.15 2.80
CA PRO A 171 -11.78 3.60 2.36
C PRO A 171 -11.72 3.67 0.83
N CYS A 172 -10.87 4.53 0.27
CA CYS A 172 -10.66 4.57 -1.17
C CYS A 172 -9.91 3.32 -1.68
N ALA A 173 -9.11 2.68 -0.82
CA ALA A 173 -8.45 1.41 -1.12
C ALA A 173 -8.17 0.61 0.16
N LEU A 174 -8.15 -0.73 0.03
CA LEU A 174 -7.60 -1.64 1.03
C LEU A 174 -6.21 -2.11 0.61
N ASP A 175 -5.23 -1.95 1.49
CA ASP A 175 -3.84 -2.41 1.31
C ASP A 175 -3.55 -3.63 2.17
N VAL A 176 -3.40 -4.78 1.55
CA VAL A 176 -3.17 -6.05 2.23
C VAL A 176 -1.81 -6.65 1.91
N SER A 177 -1.14 -7.18 2.93
CA SER A 177 0.16 -7.85 2.77
C SER A 177 0.16 -9.24 3.39
N SER A 178 0.29 -9.37 4.72
CA SER A 178 0.40 -10.67 5.40
C SER A 178 -0.87 -11.49 5.37
N GLY A 179 -2.05 -10.87 5.34
CA GLY A 179 -3.33 -11.57 5.34
C GLY A 179 -3.62 -12.37 4.06
N ILE A 180 -2.81 -12.18 3.02
CA ILE A 180 -2.86 -12.95 1.77
C ILE A 180 -1.61 -13.80 1.56
N GLU A 181 -0.94 -14.21 2.65
CA GLU A 181 0.26 -15.05 2.63
C GLU A 181 0.01 -16.41 3.28
N THR A 182 0.70 -17.43 2.78
CA THR A 182 0.93 -18.73 3.43
C THR A 182 2.43 -18.98 3.45
N ASP A 183 2.97 -19.31 4.63
CA ASP A 183 4.39 -19.52 4.87
C ASP A 183 5.30 -18.36 4.38
N GLY A 184 4.79 -17.13 4.48
CA GLY A 184 5.50 -15.90 4.09
C GLY A 184 5.52 -15.60 2.60
N PHE A 185 4.78 -16.34 1.79
CA PHE A 185 4.62 -16.12 0.34
C PHE A 185 3.17 -15.79 0.00
N LYS A 186 2.96 -15.01 -1.08
CA LYS A 186 1.62 -14.72 -1.56
C LYS A 186 0.91 -16.01 -1.97
N ASP A 187 -0.33 -16.13 -1.52
CA ASP A 187 -1.21 -17.27 -1.72
C ASP A 187 -2.36 -16.86 -2.65
N PHE A 188 -2.47 -17.52 -3.79
CA PHE A 188 -3.44 -17.18 -4.83
C PHE A 188 -4.88 -17.22 -4.33
N ASP A 189 -5.23 -18.27 -3.58
CA ASP A 189 -6.61 -18.43 -3.10
C ASP A 189 -6.99 -17.37 -2.08
N LYS A 190 -6.06 -16.99 -1.21
CA LYS A 190 -6.26 -15.87 -0.26
C LYS A 190 -6.36 -14.54 -0.99
N MET A 191 -5.51 -14.27 -1.97
CA MET A 191 -5.59 -13.06 -2.82
C MET A 191 -6.94 -12.99 -3.53
N LYS A 192 -7.39 -14.10 -4.12
CA LYS A 192 -8.68 -14.21 -4.80
C LYS A 192 -9.85 -13.96 -3.86
N LYS A 193 -9.86 -14.60 -2.69
CA LYS A 193 -10.89 -14.39 -1.67
C LYS A 193 -10.93 -12.93 -1.20
N PHE A 194 -9.76 -12.34 -0.98
CA PHE A 194 -9.68 -10.94 -0.53
C PHE A 194 -10.29 -9.98 -1.55
N ILE A 195 -9.88 -10.05 -2.83
CA ILE A 195 -10.39 -9.14 -3.85
C ILE A 195 -11.89 -9.36 -4.12
N GLN A 196 -12.37 -10.61 -4.01
CA GLN A 196 -13.80 -10.91 -4.10
C GLN A 196 -14.57 -10.28 -2.94
N ALA A 197 -14.07 -10.39 -1.70
CA ALA A 197 -14.71 -9.80 -0.53
C ALA A 197 -14.82 -8.27 -0.62
N VAL A 198 -13.86 -7.60 -1.28
CA VAL A 198 -13.90 -6.15 -1.51
C VAL A 198 -14.87 -5.75 -2.62
N ARG A 199 -15.01 -6.56 -3.67
CA ARG A 199 -15.80 -6.22 -4.88
C ARG A 199 -17.27 -6.60 -4.81
N ILE A 200 -17.70 -7.35 -3.79
CA ILE A 200 -19.09 -7.78 -3.60
C ILE A 200 -19.95 -6.70 -2.90
N VAL A 201 -19.34 -5.69 -2.27
CA VAL A 201 -20.01 -4.66 -1.48
C VAL A 201 -20.18 -3.36 -2.24
#